data_62a62d8677f00085d0ba4702632ef985
#
_entry.id   62a62d8677f00085d0ba4702632ef985
#
_cell.length_a   1.000
_cell.length_b   1.000
_cell.length_c   1.000
_cell.angle_alpha   90.00
_cell.angle_beta   90.00
_cell.angle_gamma   90.00
#
_symmetry.space_group_name_H-M   'P 1'
#
loop_
_entity.id
_entity.type
_entity.pdbx_description
1 polymer ?
#
loop_
_entity_poly.entity_id
_entity_poly.type
_entity_poly.pdbx_seq_one_letter_code
_entity_poly.pdbx_strand_id
1 'polypeptide(L)'
;GSEMCIRDRFTPIHFREQSVGYLVMKNGRFLYDNPYYYDIHSTIVKTLETQFKQKQLENAANKLQMLYNRDPLTGICNRIAYTDIIRPAFAKYQEKGIACALVFVDADDFKSVNDTYGHEFGDQVLIRIAQVLEEECPEQGYVCRYGGDEFIGFFPYATSKKAQQYTDLSLIHI
;
A
#
# COMPACT_ATOMS: atom_id res chain seq x y z
N GLY A 1 59.88 9.79 -26.34
CA GLY A 1 58.86 9.17 -25.53
C GLY A 1 57.59 9.98 -25.63
N SER A 2 56.61 9.49 -26.39
CA SER A 2 55.28 10.13 -26.46
C SER A 2 54.57 9.83 -25.12
N GLU A 3 54.43 10.83 -24.28
CA GLU A 3 53.51 10.81 -23.17
C GLU A 3 52.08 10.62 -23.72
N MET A 4 51.59 9.43 -23.55
CA MET A 4 50.26 9.07 -23.91
C MET A 4 49.32 9.61 -22.82
N CYS A 5 48.74 10.81 -23.10
CA CYS A 5 47.74 11.40 -22.21
C CYS A 5 46.58 10.42 -22.03
N ILE A 6 46.51 9.83 -20.85
CA ILE A 6 45.37 9.07 -20.38
C ILE A 6 44.28 10.09 -20.12
N ARG A 7 43.30 10.22 -21.02
CA ARG A 7 42.13 11.08 -20.81
C ARG A 7 40.98 10.26 -20.27
N ASP A 8 40.64 10.51 -19.03
CA ASP A 8 39.41 10.04 -18.46
C ASP A 8 38.23 10.79 -19.13
N ARG A 9 37.20 10.08 -19.51
CA ARG A 9 35.99 10.68 -20.11
C ARG A 9 34.83 10.58 -19.16
N PHE A 10 34.17 11.73 -18.93
CA PHE A 10 32.94 11.87 -18.18
C PHE A 10 31.82 12.13 -19.17
N THR A 11 30.84 11.26 -19.26
CA THR A 11 29.65 11.45 -20.09
C THR A 11 28.44 11.54 -19.19
N PRO A 12 27.73 12.68 -19.16
CA PRO A 12 26.56 12.82 -18.32
C PRO A 12 25.44 11.91 -18.84
N ILE A 13 24.77 11.28 -17.93
CA ILE A 13 23.53 10.52 -18.18
C ILE A 13 22.37 11.46 -17.88
N HIS A 14 21.65 11.85 -18.94
CA HIS A 14 20.49 12.71 -18.85
C HIS A 14 19.21 11.89 -18.83
N PHE A 15 18.29 12.27 -17.96
CA PHE A 15 16.94 11.75 -17.91
C PHE A 15 15.98 12.92 -17.74
N ARG A 16 15.05 13.14 -18.72
CA ARG A 16 14.09 14.25 -18.72
C ARG A 16 14.74 15.61 -18.41
N GLU A 17 15.76 15.96 -19.18
CA GLU A 17 16.51 17.23 -19.08
C GLU A 17 17.32 17.42 -17.78
N GLN A 18 17.32 16.44 -16.89
CA GLN A 18 18.14 16.47 -15.68
C GLN A 18 19.31 15.48 -15.80
N SER A 19 20.48 15.90 -15.33
CA SER A 19 21.62 14.99 -15.19
C SER A 19 21.40 14.09 -13.98
N VAL A 20 21.28 12.77 -14.20
CA VAL A 20 21.07 11.78 -13.13
C VAL A 20 22.35 11.09 -12.71
N GLY A 21 23.44 11.33 -13.42
CA GLY A 21 24.76 10.75 -13.13
C GLY A 21 25.74 10.93 -14.28
N TYR A 22 26.88 10.25 -14.15
CA TYR A 22 27.95 10.28 -15.13
C TYR A 22 28.47 8.87 -15.39
N LEU A 23 28.66 8.55 -16.69
CA LEU A 23 29.47 7.41 -17.09
C LEU A 23 30.94 7.84 -17.14
N VAL A 24 31.79 7.19 -16.35
CA VAL A 24 33.21 7.48 -16.27
C VAL A 24 33.98 6.35 -16.90
N MET A 25 34.74 6.65 -17.97
CA MET A 25 35.66 5.70 -18.57
C MET A 25 37.10 6.12 -18.29
N LYS A 26 37.86 5.22 -17.65
CA LYS A 26 39.27 5.40 -17.35
C LYS A 26 40.17 4.60 -18.30
N ASN A 27 41.29 5.16 -18.67
CA ASN A 27 42.33 4.50 -19.49
C ASN A 27 41.88 4.03 -20.88
N GLY A 28 40.85 4.67 -21.45
CA GLY A 28 40.30 4.25 -22.72
C GLY A 28 41.09 4.74 -23.94
N ARG A 29 41.80 3.84 -24.63
CA ARG A 29 42.44 4.12 -25.93
C ARG A 29 41.44 4.27 -27.09
N PHE A 30 40.16 4.05 -26.90
CA PHE A 30 39.19 3.76 -27.98
C PHE A 30 38.00 4.73 -28.05
N LEU A 31 38.15 6.01 -27.80
CA LEU A 31 36.99 6.76 -27.32
C LEU A 31 36.23 7.58 -28.36
N TYR A 32 36.82 7.93 -29.49
CA TYR A 32 36.14 8.87 -30.39
C TYR A 32 35.37 8.23 -31.55
N ASP A 33 35.71 6.97 -31.91
CA ASP A 33 35.09 6.28 -33.05
C ASP A 33 34.59 4.87 -32.74
N ASN A 34 34.39 4.53 -31.44
CA ASN A 34 33.98 3.20 -31.09
C ASN A 34 32.44 3.14 -30.95
N PRO A 35 31.72 2.45 -31.85
CA PRO A 35 30.27 2.32 -31.81
C PRO A 35 29.77 1.65 -30.52
N TYR A 36 30.56 0.75 -29.94
CA TYR A 36 30.19 0.07 -28.70
C TYR A 36 30.02 1.03 -27.51
N TYR A 37 30.72 2.17 -27.50
CA TYR A 37 30.53 3.16 -26.44
C TYR A 37 29.14 3.78 -26.47
N TYR A 38 28.67 4.14 -27.65
CA TYR A 38 27.33 4.71 -27.84
C TYR A 38 26.23 3.70 -27.56
N ASP A 39 26.47 2.42 -27.91
CA ASP A 39 25.56 1.33 -27.63
C ASP A 39 25.42 1.09 -26.13
N ILE A 40 26.53 1.05 -25.40
CA ILE A 40 26.53 0.90 -23.94
C ILE A 40 25.81 2.08 -23.28
N HIS A 41 26.15 3.32 -23.66
CA HIS A 41 25.52 4.52 -23.12
C HIS A 41 24.00 4.50 -23.40
N SER A 42 23.62 4.25 -24.66
CA SER A 42 22.21 4.15 -25.05
C SER A 42 21.46 3.06 -24.31
N THR A 43 22.10 1.90 -24.12
CA THR A 43 21.52 0.77 -23.37
C THR A 43 21.30 1.12 -21.91
N ILE A 44 22.28 1.78 -21.26
CA ILE A 44 22.15 2.24 -19.88
C ILE A 44 20.99 3.23 -19.76
N VAL A 45 20.93 4.23 -20.61
CA VAL A 45 19.85 5.24 -20.58
C VAL A 45 18.48 4.59 -20.78
N LYS A 46 18.32 3.72 -21.79
CA LYS A 46 17.07 3.02 -22.06
C LYS A 46 16.65 2.10 -20.89
N THR A 47 17.62 1.44 -20.27
CA THR A 47 17.35 0.58 -19.09
C THR A 47 16.85 1.41 -17.92
N LEU A 48 17.52 2.53 -17.62
CA LEU A 48 17.10 3.45 -16.56
C LEU A 48 15.70 4.03 -16.83
N GLU A 49 15.43 4.43 -18.08
CA GLU A 49 14.10 4.92 -18.46
C GLU A 49 13.02 3.85 -18.28
N THR A 50 13.31 2.62 -18.67
CA THR A 50 12.37 1.50 -18.54
C THR A 50 12.09 1.21 -17.08
N GLN A 51 13.11 1.10 -16.24
CA GLN A 51 12.96 0.87 -14.79
C GLN A 51 12.21 2.01 -14.13
N PHE A 52 12.49 3.26 -14.49
CA PHE A 52 11.77 4.40 -13.94
C PHE A 52 10.28 4.39 -14.30
N LYS A 53 9.95 4.11 -15.57
CA LYS A 53 8.55 3.98 -16.03
C LYS A 53 7.84 2.85 -15.30
N GLN A 54 8.50 1.70 -15.17
CA GLN A 54 7.95 0.57 -14.43
C GLN A 54 7.65 0.92 -12.98
N LYS A 55 8.59 1.59 -12.31
CA LYS A 55 8.39 2.04 -10.92
C LYS A 55 7.25 3.05 -10.77
N GLN A 56 7.09 3.96 -11.72
CA GLN A 56 5.96 4.88 -11.73
C GLN A 56 4.62 4.15 -11.92
N LEU A 57 4.57 3.16 -12.82
CA LEU A 57 3.38 2.34 -13.04
C LEU A 57 3.02 1.53 -11.79
N GLU A 58 4.00 0.90 -11.14
CA GLU A 58 3.80 0.19 -9.88
C GLU A 58 3.26 1.11 -8.79
N ASN A 59 3.83 2.30 -8.63
CA ASN A 59 3.37 3.28 -7.64
C ASN A 59 1.94 3.77 -7.95
N ALA A 60 1.62 4.00 -9.22
CA ALA A 60 0.27 4.38 -9.64
C ALA A 60 -0.74 3.24 -9.40
N ALA A 61 -0.38 2.00 -9.74
CA ALA A 61 -1.20 0.83 -9.51
C ALA A 61 -1.46 0.61 -8.00
N ASN A 62 -0.43 0.71 -7.16
CA ASN A 62 -0.56 0.62 -5.71
C ASN A 62 -1.48 1.71 -5.14
N LYS A 63 -1.34 2.95 -5.64
CA LYS A 63 -2.21 4.05 -5.22
C LYS A 63 -3.67 3.83 -5.64
N LEU A 64 -3.90 3.35 -6.85
CA LEU A 64 -5.25 2.98 -7.32
C LEU A 64 -5.82 1.84 -6.48
N GLN A 65 -5.03 0.81 -6.17
CA GLN A 65 -5.45 -0.31 -5.32
C GLN A 65 -5.79 0.13 -3.90
N MET A 66 -5.02 1.07 -3.32
CA MET A 66 -5.37 1.66 -2.03
C MET A 66 -6.71 2.38 -2.08
N LEU A 67 -6.96 3.23 -3.09
CA LEU A 67 -8.23 3.93 -3.27
C LEU A 67 -9.40 2.96 -3.51
N TYR A 68 -9.15 1.87 -4.23
CA TYR A 68 -10.14 0.85 -4.54
C TYR A 68 -10.56 0.03 -3.31
N ASN A 69 -9.63 -0.20 -2.37
CA ASN A 69 -9.83 -1.06 -1.21
C ASN A 69 -10.17 -0.32 0.09
N ARG A 70 -10.23 1.02 0.07
CA ARG A 70 -10.52 1.84 1.24
C ARG A 70 -11.91 2.45 1.19
N ASP A 71 -12.56 2.55 2.35
CA ASP A 71 -13.80 3.31 2.50
C ASP A 71 -13.47 4.81 2.54
N PRO A 72 -14.10 5.64 1.72
CA PRO A 72 -13.73 7.06 1.61
C PRO A 72 -14.05 7.89 2.85
N LEU A 73 -15.02 7.47 3.67
CA LEU A 73 -15.40 8.17 4.89
C LEU A 73 -14.46 7.81 6.06
N THR A 74 -14.27 6.53 6.29
CA THR A 74 -13.59 6.03 7.49
C THR A 74 -12.12 5.73 7.28
N GLY A 75 -11.66 5.58 6.03
CA GLY A 75 -10.27 5.27 5.69
C GLY A 75 -9.86 3.80 5.90
N ILE A 76 -10.64 2.99 6.61
CA ILE A 76 -10.40 1.55 6.77
C ILE A 76 -10.72 0.77 5.50
N CYS A 77 -10.52 -0.54 5.48
CA CYS A 77 -10.91 -1.37 4.33
C CYS A 77 -12.41 -1.22 4.00
N ASN A 78 -12.75 -1.31 2.73
CA ASN A 78 -14.14 -1.33 2.27
C ASN A 78 -14.61 -2.78 1.99
N ARG A 79 -15.87 -2.92 1.55
CA ARG A 79 -16.50 -4.21 1.20
C ARG A 79 -15.72 -4.98 0.10
N ILE A 80 -15.08 -4.26 -0.82
CA ILE A 80 -14.27 -4.89 -1.89
C ILE A 80 -13.04 -5.55 -1.27
N ALA A 81 -12.34 -4.85 -0.39
CA ALA A 81 -11.22 -5.40 0.35
C ALA A 81 -11.61 -6.62 1.21
N TYR A 82 -12.83 -6.64 1.76
CA TYR A 82 -13.33 -7.83 2.44
C TYR A 82 -13.35 -9.04 1.50
N THR A 83 -13.89 -8.87 0.29
CA THR A 83 -14.01 -9.96 -0.69
C THR A 83 -12.66 -10.42 -1.22
N ASP A 84 -11.79 -9.47 -1.54
CA ASP A 84 -10.56 -9.73 -2.29
C ASP A 84 -9.35 -10.04 -1.40
N ILE A 85 -9.37 -9.57 -0.14
CA ILE A 85 -8.24 -9.69 0.78
C ILE A 85 -8.63 -10.49 2.03
N ILE A 86 -9.67 -10.05 2.77
CA ILE A 86 -9.98 -10.58 4.10
C ILE A 86 -10.52 -12.01 4.02
N ARG A 87 -11.51 -12.26 3.17
CA ARG A 87 -12.11 -13.57 3.00
C ARG A 87 -11.10 -14.63 2.52
N PRO A 88 -10.23 -14.38 1.51
CA PRO A 88 -9.16 -15.31 1.12
C PRO A 88 -8.12 -15.51 2.22
N ALA A 89 -7.78 -14.46 2.97
CA ALA A 89 -6.87 -14.59 4.12
C ALA A 89 -7.47 -15.53 5.17
N PHE A 90 -8.72 -15.32 5.55
CA PHE A 90 -9.43 -16.17 6.51
C PHE A 90 -9.42 -17.66 6.08
N ALA A 91 -9.78 -17.95 4.82
CA ALA A 91 -9.73 -19.31 4.26
C ALA A 91 -8.35 -19.94 4.38
N LYS A 92 -7.29 -19.18 4.04
CA LYS A 92 -5.90 -19.64 4.14
C LYS A 92 -5.46 -19.94 5.57
N TYR A 93 -5.93 -19.17 6.55
CA TYR A 93 -5.64 -19.43 7.97
C TYR A 93 -6.37 -20.69 8.45
N GLN A 94 -7.63 -20.88 8.03
CA GLN A 94 -8.39 -22.10 8.32
C GLN A 94 -7.72 -23.36 7.74
N GLU A 95 -7.30 -23.32 6.47
CA GLU A 95 -6.58 -24.44 5.82
C GLU A 95 -5.30 -24.84 6.56
N LYS A 96 -4.62 -23.86 7.16
CA LYS A 96 -3.40 -24.08 7.95
C LYS A 96 -3.66 -24.49 9.40
N GLY A 97 -4.92 -24.58 9.82
CA GLY A 97 -5.28 -24.86 11.21
C GLY A 97 -4.88 -23.75 12.19
N ILE A 98 -4.69 -22.53 11.69
CA ILE A 98 -4.33 -21.38 12.53
C ILE A 98 -5.60 -20.73 13.06
N ALA A 99 -5.66 -20.57 14.38
CA ALA A 99 -6.79 -19.94 15.04
C ALA A 99 -6.93 -18.47 14.56
N CYS A 100 -8.15 -18.08 14.19
CA CYS A 100 -8.49 -16.72 13.80
C CYS A 100 -9.94 -16.41 14.18
N ALA A 101 -10.26 -15.13 14.31
CA ALA A 101 -11.61 -14.67 14.59
C ALA A 101 -12.08 -13.69 13.52
N LEU A 102 -13.37 -13.77 13.21
CA LEU A 102 -14.12 -12.75 12.48
C LEU A 102 -15.13 -12.17 13.46
N VAL A 103 -15.10 -10.86 13.62
CA VAL A 103 -16.02 -10.11 14.47
C VAL A 103 -16.86 -9.23 13.61
N PHE A 104 -18.18 -9.32 13.75
CA PHE A 104 -19.15 -8.45 13.09
C PHE A 104 -19.61 -7.41 14.10
N VAL A 105 -19.57 -6.16 13.72
CA VAL A 105 -19.99 -5.01 14.52
C VAL A 105 -21.03 -4.24 13.73
N ASP A 106 -22.13 -3.92 14.39
CA ASP A 106 -23.22 -3.11 13.85
C ASP A 106 -23.47 -1.95 14.82
N ALA A 107 -23.69 -0.74 14.29
CA ALA A 107 -23.97 0.41 15.16
C ALA A 107 -25.45 0.47 15.49
N ASP A 108 -25.81 0.06 16.69
CA ASP A 108 -27.17 0.04 17.19
C ASP A 108 -27.85 1.40 17.02
N ASP A 109 -29.10 1.37 16.51
CA ASP A 109 -29.94 2.55 16.35
C ASP A 109 -29.30 3.70 15.54
N PHE A 110 -28.32 3.41 14.65
CA PHE A 110 -27.59 4.42 13.88
C PHE A 110 -28.52 5.35 13.08
N LYS A 111 -29.66 4.83 12.61
CA LYS A 111 -30.68 5.66 11.97
C LYS A 111 -31.21 6.73 12.93
N SER A 112 -31.48 6.39 14.17
CA SER A 112 -31.96 7.34 15.19
C SER A 112 -30.93 8.42 15.49
N VAL A 113 -29.64 8.08 15.44
CA VAL A 113 -28.53 9.05 15.56
C VAL A 113 -28.59 10.06 14.42
N ASN A 114 -28.70 9.58 13.17
CA ASN A 114 -28.83 10.45 12.00
C ASN A 114 -30.08 11.34 12.04
N ASP A 115 -31.23 10.77 12.43
CA ASP A 115 -32.50 11.49 12.51
C ASP A 115 -32.50 12.57 13.60
N THR A 116 -31.74 12.36 14.68
CA THR A 116 -31.68 13.27 15.84
C THR A 116 -30.60 14.33 15.67
N TYR A 117 -29.40 13.97 15.22
CA TYR A 117 -28.21 14.81 15.24
C TYR A 117 -27.71 15.19 13.82
N GLY A 118 -28.32 14.63 12.77
CA GLY A 118 -27.95 14.85 11.39
C GLY A 118 -26.82 13.92 10.89
N HIS A 119 -26.73 13.84 9.57
CA HIS A 119 -25.78 12.92 8.89
C HIS A 119 -24.31 13.24 9.18
N GLU A 120 -23.95 14.53 9.34
CA GLU A 120 -22.59 14.92 9.65
C GLU A 120 -22.12 14.36 11.02
N PHE A 121 -23.02 14.33 12.00
CA PHE A 121 -22.74 13.70 13.30
C PHE A 121 -22.65 12.19 13.16
N GLY A 122 -23.57 11.55 12.41
CA GLY A 122 -23.50 10.12 12.11
C GLY A 122 -22.18 9.72 11.43
N ASP A 123 -21.69 10.53 10.51
CA ASP A 123 -20.38 10.32 9.88
C ASP A 123 -19.23 10.34 10.89
N GLN A 124 -19.25 11.27 11.88
CA GLN A 124 -18.27 11.30 12.96
C GLN A 124 -18.32 10.05 13.84
N VAL A 125 -19.52 9.53 14.12
CA VAL A 125 -19.71 8.28 14.86
C VAL A 125 -19.07 7.12 14.10
N LEU A 126 -19.34 6.98 12.81
CA LEU A 126 -18.75 5.92 11.98
C LEU A 126 -17.23 6.01 11.90
N ILE A 127 -16.68 7.23 11.77
CA ILE A 127 -15.23 7.46 11.81
C ILE A 127 -14.66 7.03 13.16
N ARG A 128 -15.34 7.34 14.26
CA ARG A 128 -14.86 6.97 15.61
C ARG A 128 -14.89 5.48 15.83
N ILE A 129 -15.96 4.79 15.40
CA ILE A 129 -16.02 3.32 15.44
C ILE A 129 -14.86 2.71 14.67
N ALA A 130 -14.61 3.17 13.45
CA ALA A 130 -13.52 2.69 12.62
C ALA A 130 -12.15 2.86 13.29
N GLN A 131 -11.90 4.02 13.90
CA GLN A 131 -10.66 4.32 14.62
C GLN A 131 -10.46 3.36 15.82
N VAL A 132 -11.47 3.16 16.64
CA VAL A 132 -11.39 2.24 17.79
C VAL A 132 -11.10 0.82 17.33
N LEU A 133 -11.78 0.35 16.28
CA LEU A 133 -11.55 -0.98 15.75
C LEU A 133 -10.15 -1.13 15.13
N GLU A 134 -9.62 -0.09 14.49
CA GLU A 134 -8.28 -0.09 13.91
C GLU A 134 -7.18 -0.02 14.98
N GLU A 135 -7.37 0.78 16.03
CA GLU A 135 -6.46 0.88 17.18
C GLU A 135 -6.27 -0.48 17.89
N GLU A 136 -7.33 -1.26 18.00
CA GLU A 136 -7.31 -2.59 18.64
C GLU A 136 -6.93 -3.72 17.67
N CYS A 137 -6.83 -3.42 16.38
CA CYS A 137 -6.52 -4.42 15.36
C CYS A 137 -5.03 -4.80 15.40
N PRO A 138 -4.68 -6.09 15.47
CA PRO A 138 -3.28 -6.50 15.41
C PRO A 138 -2.68 -6.21 14.03
N GLU A 139 -1.35 -6.09 13.97
CA GLU A 139 -0.60 -5.74 12.75
C GLU A 139 -0.95 -6.58 11.51
N GLN A 140 -1.32 -7.85 11.72
CA GLN A 140 -1.72 -8.77 10.65
C GLN A 140 -3.23 -8.91 10.49
N GLY A 141 -4.00 -8.12 11.23
CA GLY A 141 -5.45 -8.07 11.16
C GLY A 141 -5.96 -7.08 10.12
N TYR A 142 -7.26 -7.09 9.92
CA TYR A 142 -7.93 -6.18 9.02
C TYR A 142 -9.24 -5.71 9.65
N VAL A 143 -9.55 -4.44 9.48
CA VAL A 143 -10.86 -3.87 9.80
C VAL A 143 -11.48 -3.31 8.53
N CYS A 144 -12.75 -3.60 8.31
CA CYS A 144 -13.48 -3.29 7.10
C CYS A 144 -14.84 -2.66 7.45
N ARG A 145 -15.20 -1.61 6.75
CA ARG A 145 -16.60 -1.14 6.71
C ARG A 145 -17.31 -1.90 5.60
N TYR A 146 -18.21 -2.79 5.99
CA TYR A 146 -18.88 -3.71 5.07
C TYR A 146 -20.17 -3.12 4.47
N GLY A 147 -20.90 -2.34 5.25
CA GLY A 147 -22.15 -1.67 4.90
C GLY A 147 -22.18 -0.23 5.43
N GLY A 148 -23.36 0.35 5.52
CA GLY A 148 -23.57 1.70 6.03
C GLY A 148 -23.01 1.89 7.45
N ASP A 149 -23.45 1.07 8.36
CA ASP A 149 -23.15 1.03 9.79
C ASP A 149 -22.53 -0.31 10.24
N GLU A 150 -22.28 -1.22 9.28
CA GLU A 150 -21.74 -2.54 9.51
C GLU A 150 -20.22 -2.60 9.35
N PHE A 151 -19.52 -3.17 10.31
CA PHE A 151 -18.08 -3.37 10.29
C PHE A 151 -17.70 -4.83 10.47
N ILE A 152 -16.56 -5.23 9.92
CA ILE A 152 -16.00 -6.57 10.07
C ILE A 152 -14.54 -6.45 10.48
N GLY A 153 -14.18 -7.08 11.59
CA GLY A 153 -12.80 -7.26 12.03
C GLY A 153 -12.32 -8.69 11.75
N PHE A 154 -11.16 -8.85 11.15
CA PHE A 154 -10.44 -10.11 11.02
C PHE A 154 -9.19 -10.08 11.89
N PHE A 155 -9.09 -11.02 12.82
CA PHE A 155 -8.03 -11.09 13.81
C PHE A 155 -7.33 -12.45 13.72
N PRO A 156 -6.17 -12.54 13.06
CA PRO A 156 -5.38 -13.76 13.01
C PRO A 156 -4.76 -14.05 14.39
N TYR A 157 -4.50 -15.34 14.64
CA TYR A 157 -3.93 -15.85 15.92
C TYR A 157 -4.78 -15.53 17.16
N ALA A 158 -6.05 -15.24 16.97
CA ALA A 158 -6.95 -14.96 18.06
C ALA A 158 -7.30 -16.24 18.83
N THR A 159 -7.01 -16.26 20.12
CA THR A 159 -7.58 -17.26 21.03
C THR A 159 -9.03 -16.91 21.34
N SER A 160 -9.84 -17.89 21.79
CA SER A 160 -11.24 -17.65 22.19
C SER A 160 -11.37 -16.48 23.21
N LYS A 161 -10.43 -16.36 24.14
CA LYS A 161 -10.39 -15.25 25.10
C LYS A 161 -10.13 -13.90 24.47
N LYS A 162 -9.22 -13.83 23.47
CA LYS A 162 -8.97 -12.59 22.71
C LYS A 162 -10.14 -12.25 21.79
N ALA A 163 -10.77 -13.23 21.16
CA ALA A 163 -11.96 -13.02 20.37
C ALA A 163 -13.09 -12.40 21.21
N GLN A 164 -13.28 -12.88 22.44
CA GLN A 164 -14.25 -12.31 23.38
C GLN A 164 -13.90 -10.85 23.73
N GLN A 165 -12.63 -10.53 23.96
CA GLN A 165 -12.20 -9.15 24.21
C GLN A 165 -12.55 -8.21 23.06
N TYR A 166 -12.36 -8.64 21.81
CA TYR A 166 -12.75 -7.84 20.62
C TYR A 166 -14.26 -7.65 20.51
N THR A 167 -15.07 -8.64 20.96
CA THR A 167 -16.52 -8.51 21.02
C THR A 167 -16.95 -7.56 22.13
N ASP A 168 -16.29 -7.62 23.28
CA ASP A 168 -16.59 -6.74 24.42
C ASP A 168 -16.22 -5.28 24.12
N LEU A 169 -15.19 -5.03 23.29
CA LEU A 169 -14.83 -3.69 22.83
C LEU A 169 -15.88 -3.08 21.90
N SER A 170 -16.60 -3.90 21.13
CA SER A 170 -17.71 -3.44 20.29
C SER A 170 -18.94 -3.00 21.08
N LEU A 171 -19.02 -3.40 22.37
CA LEU A 171 -20.06 -2.99 23.31
C LEU A 171 -19.66 -1.74 24.14
N ILE A 172 -18.50 -1.16 23.90
CA ILE A 172 -18.08 0.05 24.60
C ILE A 172 -18.86 1.23 24.02
N HIS A 173 -19.75 1.73 24.85
CA HIS A 173 -20.56 2.93 24.72
C HIS A 173 -19.91 4.04 23.87
N ILE A 174 -20.53 4.31 22.76
CA ILE A 174 -20.40 5.56 22.01
C ILE A 174 -21.36 6.57 22.58
#